data_4717836e3ef831301a04e3175567b96a
#
_entry.id   4717836e3ef831301a04e3175567b96a
#
_cell.length_a   1.000
_cell.length_b   1.000
_cell.length_c   1.000
_cell.angle_alpha   90.00
_cell.angle_beta   90.00
_cell.angle_gamma   90.00
#
_symmetry.space_group_name_H-M   'P 1'
#
loop_
_entity.id
_entity.type
_entity.pdbx_description
1 polymer ?
#
loop_
_entity_poly.entity_id
_entity_poly.type
_entity_poly.pdbx_seq_one_letter_code
_entity_poly.pdbx_strand_id
1 'polypeptide(L)'
;MPTPAATEIKPAPLPPVDRVKVRVNGREVEVPKTMPDPLTGKPLPTTMIQACAAAQVDVPHYCYHPKLPVAGNCRMCLVEFGTPAVGPDRKPILNPDGSSKIARSPRPAIACATPVSPGMEIYTETAAVKKMREGVLEFLLINHPLDCPICDQAGECKLQEYSVEYGQSASRFVEPKVHKPKRVDLGPRIVLDDERCILCTRCIRFTRDIVGEDALGIVNRGSYNTLAAYPGKLFANNYTLNTVDICPVGALTSKDFRFQMRVWFLKETKSLCTSCATGCNIVIGSREGKIYRFEPRENDAVNVCWMCDYGRLNYKWIGSQDRLRKVQSPKSEVQSQPEGWSLVIGEVSERLKQAAGGSAAVIGSARQSNEELYLLAKLAKTLGAVTDSVPRMAEGDRLLLNADRNPNSTGARLTGIAAEPIGSNLPKIAEGIRTGRIKTLLVVGEDVTRHGLGPDLLGKLETLIVSDILPSETTRLAHYLLPGCAHAEKRGTFCNAKGRVQKFMKAVEPPGDARPEWEFLRELVSKLSMKDGFATIEGLFNQMAAEVPGFDGLTWAGLGETGVTVNI
;
A
#
# COMPACT_ATOMS: atom_id res chain seq x y z
N MET A 1 8.07 -42.29 -23.83
CA MET A 1 8.42 -41.08 -24.60
C MET A 1 8.75 -40.00 -23.60
N PRO A 2 9.90 -39.31 -23.66
CA PRO A 2 10.26 -38.28 -22.69
C PRO A 2 9.43 -37.02 -22.94
N THR A 3 8.94 -36.42 -21.88
CA THR A 3 8.22 -35.17 -21.80
C THR A 3 9.10 -34.01 -22.33
N PRO A 4 8.60 -33.09 -23.17
CA PRO A 4 9.38 -31.97 -23.61
C PRO A 4 9.67 -31.00 -22.45
N ALA A 5 10.92 -30.60 -22.34
CA ALA A 5 11.39 -29.64 -21.37
C ALA A 5 10.67 -28.28 -21.55
N ALA A 6 10.17 -27.73 -20.47
CA ALA A 6 9.60 -26.39 -20.43
C ALA A 6 10.64 -25.36 -20.87
N THR A 7 10.36 -24.66 -21.94
CA THR A 7 11.20 -23.57 -22.43
C THR A 7 11.09 -22.40 -21.46
N GLU A 8 12.14 -22.13 -20.70
CA GLU A 8 12.27 -20.88 -19.93
C GLU A 8 12.12 -19.69 -20.88
N ILE A 9 11.01 -18.98 -20.77
CA ILE A 9 10.85 -17.65 -21.40
C ILE A 9 11.69 -16.68 -20.59
N LYS A 10 12.95 -16.51 -20.98
CA LYS A 10 13.77 -15.41 -20.45
C LYS A 10 13.12 -14.09 -20.88
N PRO A 11 12.87 -13.16 -19.94
CA PRO A 11 12.41 -11.83 -20.33
C PRO A 11 13.40 -11.23 -21.32
N ALA A 12 12.88 -10.58 -22.37
CA ALA A 12 13.70 -9.91 -23.36
C ALA A 12 14.68 -8.96 -22.66
N PRO A 13 15.97 -8.98 -23.01
CA PRO A 13 16.94 -8.08 -22.41
C PRO A 13 16.48 -6.65 -22.66
N LEU A 14 16.38 -5.87 -21.59
CA LEU A 14 16.15 -4.42 -21.68
C LEU A 14 17.22 -3.82 -22.60
N PRO A 15 16.88 -2.83 -23.45
CA PRO A 15 17.85 -2.20 -24.33
C PRO A 15 19.06 -1.75 -23.52
N PRO A 16 20.28 -1.84 -24.05
CA PRO A 16 21.48 -1.46 -23.33
C PRO A 16 21.36 -0.01 -22.87
N VAL A 17 21.21 0.17 -21.56
CA VAL A 17 21.18 1.50 -20.94
C VAL A 17 22.61 2.03 -20.99
N ASP A 18 22.83 3.16 -21.65
CA ASP A 18 24.12 3.87 -21.66
C ASP A 18 24.51 4.17 -20.19
N ARG A 19 25.67 3.67 -19.75
CA ARG A 19 26.11 3.74 -18.36
C ARG A 19 27.33 4.64 -18.22
N VAL A 20 27.49 5.20 -17.04
CA VAL A 20 28.63 6.03 -16.68
C VAL A 20 29.26 5.54 -15.38
N LYS A 21 30.60 5.45 -15.38
CA LYS A 21 31.39 5.11 -14.19
C LYS A 21 31.75 6.38 -13.44
N VAL A 22 31.47 6.36 -12.14
CA VAL A 22 31.82 7.44 -11.20
C VAL A 22 32.42 6.83 -9.94
N ARG A 23 33.09 7.64 -9.12
CA ARG A 23 33.56 7.20 -7.80
C ARG A 23 32.84 7.97 -6.70
N VAL A 24 32.42 7.28 -5.66
CA VAL A 24 31.84 7.85 -4.45
C VAL A 24 32.68 7.46 -3.26
N ASN A 25 33.32 8.44 -2.60
CA ASN A 25 34.27 8.21 -1.51
C ASN A 25 35.34 7.15 -1.86
N GLY A 26 35.87 7.19 -3.09
CA GLY A 26 36.85 6.25 -3.60
C GLY A 26 36.30 4.93 -4.14
N ARG A 27 35.03 4.59 -3.92
CA ARG A 27 34.37 3.39 -4.43
C ARG A 27 33.84 3.64 -5.83
N GLU A 28 34.25 2.84 -6.81
CA GLU A 28 33.72 2.90 -8.17
C GLU A 28 32.30 2.32 -8.22
N VAL A 29 31.41 3.01 -8.89
CA VAL A 29 30.03 2.59 -9.17
C VAL A 29 29.66 2.92 -10.60
N GLU A 30 28.92 2.04 -11.23
CA GLU A 30 28.41 2.21 -12.57
C GLU A 30 26.89 2.47 -12.53
N VAL A 31 26.48 3.63 -13.03
CA VAL A 31 25.09 4.07 -13.01
C VAL A 31 24.56 4.33 -14.42
N PRO A 32 23.24 4.22 -14.68
CA PRO A 32 22.66 4.69 -15.92
C PRO A 32 22.99 6.16 -16.15
N LYS A 33 23.28 6.54 -17.39
CA LYS A 33 23.54 7.95 -17.76
C LYS A 33 22.29 8.84 -17.55
N THR A 34 21.12 8.23 -17.75
CA THR A 34 19.82 8.88 -17.54
C THR A 34 18.89 8.01 -16.72
N MET A 35 18.04 8.64 -15.95
CA MET A 35 16.95 8.04 -15.18
C MET A 35 15.61 8.61 -15.66
N PRO A 36 14.50 7.89 -15.58
CA PRO A 36 13.20 8.41 -15.95
C PRO A 36 12.79 9.54 -15.00
N ASP A 37 12.31 10.65 -15.57
CA ASP A 37 11.63 11.69 -14.81
C ASP A 37 10.40 11.12 -14.10
N PRO A 38 10.22 11.37 -12.81
CA PRO A 38 9.14 10.76 -12.05
C PRO A 38 7.73 11.19 -12.48
N LEU A 39 7.60 12.30 -13.21
CA LEU A 39 6.32 12.81 -13.70
C LEU A 39 6.04 12.43 -15.15
N THR A 40 7.04 12.58 -16.00
CA THR A 40 6.86 12.48 -17.45
C THR A 40 7.40 11.19 -18.04
N GLY A 41 8.19 10.44 -17.27
CA GLY A 41 8.94 9.27 -17.74
C GLY A 41 10.08 9.60 -18.72
N LYS A 42 10.27 10.87 -19.10
CA LYS A 42 11.33 11.27 -20.01
C LYS A 42 12.71 11.09 -19.37
N PRO A 43 13.75 10.76 -20.15
CA PRO A 43 15.09 10.57 -19.60
C PRO A 43 15.67 11.90 -19.08
N LEU A 44 16.05 11.93 -17.81
CA LEU A 44 16.81 13.01 -17.17
C LEU A 44 18.21 12.52 -16.83
N PRO A 45 19.24 13.37 -16.88
CA PRO A 45 20.58 12.99 -16.45
C PRO A 45 20.59 12.46 -15.03
N THR A 46 21.28 11.35 -14.78
CA THR A 46 21.49 10.80 -13.42
C THR A 46 22.24 11.82 -12.58
N THR A 47 21.75 12.06 -11.37
CA THR A 47 22.31 13.04 -10.44
C THR A 47 23.29 12.40 -9.46
N MET A 48 24.14 13.21 -8.83
CA MET A 48 25.11 12.75 -7.83
C MET A 48 24.43 12.02 -6.66
N ILE A 49 23.24 12.46 -6.19
CA ILE A 49 22.53 11.79 -5.10
C ILE A 49 22.08 10.38 -5.50
N GLN A 50 21.67 10.18 -6.74
CA GLN A 50 21.31 8.85 -7.28
C GLN A 50 22.54 7.95 -7.43
N ALA A 51 23.68 8.51 -7.82
CA ALA A 51 24.94 7.77 -7.86
C ALA A 51 25.43 7.39 -6.45
N CYS A 52 25.28 8.28 -5.47
CA CYS A 52 25.58 7.97 -4.07
C CYS A 52 24.68 6.84 -3.54
N ALA A 53 23.37 6.89 -3.82
CA ALA A 53 22.44 5.82 -3.45
C ALA A 53 22.81 4.48 -4.09
N ALA A 54 23.23 4.45 -5.37
CA ALA A 54 23.73 3.24 -6.04
C ALA A 54 25.01 2.70 -5.39
N ALA A 55 25.85 3.58 -4.84
CA ALA A 55 27.04 3.21 -4.06
C ALA A 55 26.70 2.81 -2.61
N GLN A 56 25.42 2.80 -2.21
CA GLN A 56 24.96 2.58 -0.84
C GLN A 56 25.48 3.64 0.16
N VAL A 57 25.69 4.87 -0.32
CA VAL A 57 26.06 6.04 0.48
C VAL A 57 24.84 6.95 0.59
N ASP A 58 24.31 7.09 1.81
CA ASP A 58 23.21 8.04 2.07
C ASP A 58 23.76 9.48 2.10
N VAL A 59 23.07 10.37 1.39
CA VAL A 59 23.34 11.81 1.38
C VAL A 59 22.15 12.51 2.02
N PRO A 60 22.32 13.15 3.19
CA PRO A 60 21.21 13.77 3.90
C PRO A 60 20.53 14.85 3.06
N HIS A 61 19.19 14.87 3.12
CA HIS A 61 18.40 15.81 2.30
C HIS A 61 17.00 16.02 2.89
N TYR A 62 16.40 17.21 2.65
CA TYR A 62 15.03 17.51 3.07
C TYR A 62 14.10 17.78 1.87
N CYS A 63 14.51 18.67 0.95
CA CYS A 63 13.64 19.03 -0.15
C CYS A 63 13.57 17.98 -1.27
N TYR A 64 14.63 17.21 -1.48
CA TYR A 64 14.67 16.15 -2.47
C TYR A 64 13.74 14.99 -2.06
N HIS A 65 13.00 14.48 -3.04
CA HIS A 65 12.21 13.25 -2.96
C HIS A 65 12.28 12.56 -4.32
N PRO A 66 12.58 11.25 -4.39
CA PRO A 66 12.84 10.57 -5.67
C PRO A 66 11.65 10.60 -6.64
N LYS A 67 10.45 10.80 -6.14
CA LYS A 67 9.21 10.83 -6.92
C LYS A 67 8.63 12.24 -7.11
N LEU A 68 9.41 13.29 -6.84
CA LEU A 68 9.02 14.70 -7.04
C LEU A 68 10.08 15.44 -7.84
N PRO A 69 9.71 16.49 -8.60
CA PRO A 69 10.68 17.36 -9.26
C PRO A 69 11.68 17.95 -8.25
N VAL A 70 12.92 18.14 -8.67
CA VAL A 70 13.97 18.67 -7.81
C VAL A 70 13.73 20.15 -7.48
N ALA A 71 13.80 20.52 -6.18
CA ALA A 71 13.72 21.90 -5.72
C ALA A 71 15.10 22.55 -5.46
N GLY A 72 16.05 21.79 -4.91
CA GLY A 72 17.43 22.25 -4.64
C GLY A 72 17.56 23.35 -3.56
N ASN A 73 16.52 23.61 -2.75
CA ASN A 73 16.45 24.75 -1.83
C ASN A 73 16.98 24.49 -0.41
N CYS A 74 16.97 23.25 0.10
CA CYS A 74 17.38 22.97 1.48
C CYS A 74 18.89 22.98 1.72
N ARG A 75 19.69 22.75 0.69
CA ARG A 75 21.17 22.71 0.72
C ARG A 75 21.76 21.60 1.61
N MET A 76 20.98 20.71 2.19
CA MET A 76 21.51 19.66 3.06
C MET A 76 22.33 18.60 2.30
N CYS A 77 22.06 18.41 1.00
CA CYS A 77 22.76 17.44 0.14
C CYS A 77 24.05 18.01 -0.52
N LEU A 78 24.68 19.04 0.07
CA LEU A 78 25.97 19.54 -0.43
C LEU A 78 27.05 18.47 -0.32
N VAL A 79 27.83 18.35 -1.40
CA VAL A 79 29.00 17.45 -1.52
C VAL A 79 30.13 18.16 -2.24
N GLU A 80 31.37 17.75 -2.01
CA GLU A 80 32.49 18.12 -2.89
C GLU A 80 32.58 17.10 -4.04
N PHE A 81 33.12 17.52 -5.16
CA PHE A 81 33.33 16.65 -6.32
C PHE A 81 34.53 17.10 -7.14
N GLY A 82 35.00 16.21 -7.99
CA GLY A 82 36.02 16.50 -8.98
C GLY A 82 35.73 15.73 -10.27
N THR A 83 36.28 16.24 -11.36
CA THR A 83 36.18 15.63 -12.68
C THR A 83 37.59 15.37 -13.23
N PRO A 84 37.75 14.43 -14.19
CA PRO A 84 39.00 14.24 -14.88
C PRO A 84 39.53 15.57 -15.44
N ALA A 85 40.76 15.91 -15.08
CA ALA A 85 41.41 17.10 -15.61
C ALA A 85 41.74 16.89 -17.10
N VAL A 86 41.48 17.91 -17.88
CA VAL A 86 41.80 17.89 -19.32
C VAL A 86 42.84 18.95 -19.67
N GLY A 87 43.78 18.61 -20.52
CA GLY A 87 44.79 19.54 -21.04
C GLY A 87 44.24 20.47 -22.10
N PRO A 88 45.06 21.42 -22.61
CA PRO A 88 44.68 22.33 -23.70
C PRO A 88 44.24 21.59 -24.96
N ASP A 89 44.76 20.39 -25.18
CA ASP A 89 44.42 19.50 -26.31
C ASP A 89 43.15 18.67 -26.09
N ARG A 90 42.43 18.94 -25.02
CA ARG A 90 41.21 18.22 -24.54
C ARG A 90 41.42 16.77 -24.20
N LYS A 91 42.68 16.30 -24.03
CA LYS A 91 42.97 14.95 -23.55
C LYS A 91 43.02 14.89 -22.03
N PRO A 92 42.65 13.74 -21.41
CA PRO A 92 42.79 13.57 -19.98
C PRO A 92 44.25 13.71 -19.54
N ILE A 93 44.49 14.48 -18.47
CA ILE A 93 45.79 14.49 -17.79
C ILE A 93 45.86 13.24 -16.92
N LEU A 94 46.91 12.45 -17.09
CA LEU A 94 47.11 11.20 -16.34
C LEU A 94 48.11 11.42 -15.19
N ASN A 95 47.91 10.70 -14.12
CA ASN A 95 48.87 10.51 -13.03
C ASN A 95 49.98 9.54 -13.48
N PRO A 96 51.10 9.43 -12.76
CA PRO A 96 52.17 8.49 -13.05
C PRO A 96 51.76 7.00 -13.10
N ASP A 97 50.67 6.65 -12.41
CA ASP A 97 50.07 5.32 -12.38
C ASP A 97 49.11 5.03 -13.54
N GLY A 98 48.95 5.96 -14.47
CA GLY A 98 48.04 5.87 -15.62
C GLY A 98 46.57 6.22 -15.30
N SER A 99 46.21 6.51 -14.06
CA SER A 99 44.87 6.98 -13.67
C SER A 99 44.63 8.43 -14.10
N SER A 100 43.36 8.82 -14.36
CA SER A 100 43.03 10.20 -14.65
C SER A 100 43.30 11.11 -13.44
N LYS A 101 44.01 12.20 -13.63
CA LYS A 101 44.15 13.24 -12.61
C LYS A 101 42.81 13.90 -12.38
N ILE A 102 42.36 13.97 -11.13
CA ILE A 102 41.08 14.58 -10.77
C ILE A 102 41.29 16.05 -10.39
N ALA A 103 40.63 16.94 -11.11
CA ALA A 103 40.54 18.35 -10.78
C ALA A 103 39.32 18.55 -9.84
N ARG A 104 39.59 18.85 -8.57
CA ARG A 104 38.53 19.17 -7.61
C ARG A 104 37.85 20.49 -7.97
N SER A 105 36.51 20.50 -7.90
CA SER A 105 35.73 21.72 -8.03
C SER A 105 36.03 22.64 -6.84
N PRO A 106 36.25 23.95 -7.08
CA PRO A 106 36.48 24.91 -6.01
C PRO A 106 35.19 25.24 -5.22
N ARG A 107 34.04 24.82 -5.73
CA ARG A 107 32.73 25.04 -5.09
C ARG A 107 32.01 23.72 -4.88
N PRO A 108 31.38 23.53 -3.72
CA PRO A 108 30.52 22.37 -3.49
C PRO A 108 29.29 22.41 -4.40
N ALA A 109 28.69 21.25 -4.63
CA ALA A 109 27.48 21.12 -5.42
C ALA A 109 26.33 20.51 -4.62
N ILE A 110 25.10 20.79 -5.03
CA ILE A 110 23.91 20.10 -4.50
C ILE A 110 23.76 18.76 -5.23
N ALA A 111 23.96 17.67 -4.50
CA ALA A 111 23.96 16.33 -5.09
C ALA A 111 22.62 15.97 -5.77
N CYS A 112 21.50 16.50 -5.29
CA CYS A 112 20.16 16.21 -5.84
C CYS A 112 19.90 16.81 -7.23
N ALA A 113 20.65 17.83 -7.67
CA ALA A 113 20.43 18.51 -8.95
C ALA A 113 21.64 18.50 -9.88
N THR A 114 22.79 18.04 -9.42
CA THR A 114 24.01 18.06 -10.24
C THR A 114 24.16 16.72 -10.97
N PRO A 115 24.15 16.74 -12.32
CA PRO A 115 24.36 15.53 -13.13
C PRO A 115 25.75 14.92 -12.91
N VAL A 116 25.83 13.60 -13.01
CA VAL A 116 27.12 12.91 -13.04
C VAL A 116 27.76 12.96 -14.44
N SER A 117 29.09 12.88 -14.48
CA SER A 117 29.86 12.77 -15.71
C SER A 117 30.87 11.61 -15.60
N PRO A 118 31.34 11.07 -16.74
CA PRO A 118 32.31 9.97 -16.75
C PRO A 118 33.57 10.31 -15.94
N GLY A 119 33.97 9.39 -15.05
CA GLY A 119 35.16 9.54 -14.21
C GLY A 119 35.02 10.58 -13.09
N MET A 120 33.83 11.13 -12.84
CA MET A 120 33.59 12.04 -11.72
C MET A 120 33.85 11.36 -10.39
N GLU A 121 34.48 12.06 -9.46
CA GLU A 121 34.61 11.66 -8.06
C GLU A 121 33.77 12.54 -7.15
N ILE A 122 32.98 11.91 -6.26
CA ILE A 122 32.05 12.55 -5.31
C ILE A 122 32.55 12.26 -3.91
N TYR A 123 32.67 13.30 -3.09
CA TYR A 123 33.18 13.22 -1.73
C TYR A 123 32.08 13.70 -0.77
N THR A 124 31.57 12.79 0.06
CA THR A 124 30.42 13.04 0.94
C THR A 124 30.81 13.24 2.40
N GLU A 125 32.09 13.02 2.79
CA GLU A 125 32.52 12.96 4.18
C GLU A 125 33.74 13.82 4.50
N THR A 126 34.09 14.75 3.64
CA THR A 126 35.22 15.66 3.91
C THR A 126 34.90 16.60 5.07
N ALA A 127 35.93 17.16 5.71
CA ALA A 127 35.75 18.15 6.78
C ALA A 127 34.91 19.35 6.32
N ALA A 128 35.08 19.78 5.08
CA ALA A 128 34.31 20.87 4.49
C ALA A 128 32.82 20.50 4.33
N VAL A 129 32.51 19.29 3.84
CA VAL A 129 31.13 18.81 3.72
C VAL A 129 30.46 18.69 5.09
N LYS A 130 31.15 18.14 6.10
CA LYS A 130 30.64 18.05 7.48
C LYS A 130 30.28 19.43 8.02
N LYS A 131 31.20 20.39 7.90
CA LYS A 131 30.96 21.76 8.35
C LYS A 131 29.82 22.47 7.61
N MET A 132 29.64 22.20 6.33
CA MET A 132 28.50 22.73 5.58
C MET A 132 27.17 22.17 6.08
N ARG A 133 27.08 20.87 6.37
CA ARG A 133 25.88 20.23 6.93
C ARG A 133 25.55 20.75 8.31
N GLU A 134 26.56 20.90 9.19
CA GLU A 134 26.42 21.54 10.50
C GLU A 134 25.79 22.93 10.36
N GLY A 135 26.29 23.77 9.44
CA GLY A 135 25.77 25.10 9.21
C GLY A 135 24.33 25.11 8.66
N VAL A 136 23.98 24.18 7.75
CA VAL A 136 22.59 24.04 7.27
C VAL A 136 21.64 23.63 8.40
N LEU A 137 22.04 22.69 9.24
CA LEU A 137 21.24 22.26 10.39
C LEU A 137 21.09 23.39 11.41
N GLU A 138 22.15 24.15 11.67
CA GLU A 138 22.10 25.32 12.53
C GLU A 138 21.05 26.34 12.03
N PHE A 139 21.04 26.67 10.73
CA PHE A 139 20.02 27.54 10.14
C PHE A 139 18.60 26.98 10.27
N LEU A 140 18.40 25.68 10.08
CA LEU A 140 17.10 25.06 10.24
C LEU A 140 16.63 25.04 11.70
N LEU A 141 17.54 24.95 12.65
CA LEU A 141 17.25 24.86 14.09
C LEU A 141 17.09 26.23 14.77
N ILE A 142 17.55 27.35 14.18
CA ILE A 142 17.49 28.70 14.77
C ILE A 142 16.07 28.98 15.33
N ASN A 143 15.05 28.85 14.50
CA ASN A 143 13.66 29.12 14.88
C ASN A 143 12.83 27.83 15.12
N HIS A 144 13.41 26.65 14.92
CA HIS A 144 12.67 25.40 15.16
C HIS A 144 12.39 25.24 16.66
N PRO A 145 11.14 24.92 17.07
CA PRO A 145 10.78 24.79 18.48
C PRO A 145 11.41 23.54 19.12
N LEU A 146 11.68 23.62 20.42
CA LEU A 146 12.19 22.47 21.19
C LEU A 146 11.06 21.54 21.64
N ASP A 147 10.19 21.18 20.74
CA ASP A 147 8.94 20.46 20.98
C ASP A 147 9.04 18.95 20.75
N CYS A 148 10.23 18.37 20.55
CA CYS A 148 10.37 16.94 20.24
C CYS A 148 9.58 16.02 21.20
N PRO A 149 9.53 16.24 22.52
CA PRO A 149 8.75 15.40 23.43
C PRO A 149 7.24 15.41 23.18
N ILE A 150 6.71 16.49 22.61
CA ILE A 150 5.27 16.65 22.29
C ILE A 150 5.00 16.66 20.79
N CYS A 151 6.03 16.56 19.95
CA CYS A 151 5.89 16.53 18.50
C CYS A 151 5.43 15.15 18.03
N ASP A 152 4.40 15.11 17.21
CA ASP A 152 3.85 13.85 16.69
C ASP A 152 4.78 13.11 15.71
N GLN A 153 5.73 13.84 15.11
CA GLN A 153 6.74 13.28 14.19
C GLN A 153 7.93 12.61 14.91
N ALA A 154 8.01 12.65 16.23
CA ALA A 154 9.11 12.03 16.95
C ALA A 154 9.21 10.53 16.63
N GLY A 155 10.40 10.04 16.31
CA GLY A 155 10.68 8.67 15.87
C GLY A 155 10.69 8.48 14.35
N GLU A 156 10.19 9.44 13.56
CA GLU A 156 10.22 9.42 12.08
C GLU A 156 10.61 10.79 11.50
N CYS A 157 11.21 11.67 12.33
CA CYS A 157 11.59 13.02 11.96
C CYS A 157 13.02 13.09 11.41
N LYS A 158 13.18 13.39 10.13
CA LYS A 158 14.50 13.52 9.51
C LYS A 158 15.32 14.68 10.06
N LEU A 159 14.70 15.76 10.57
CA LEU A 159 15.46 16.82 11.22
C LEU A 159 16.08 16.36 12.55
N GLN A 160 15.35 15.55 13.32
CA GLN A 160 15.85 14.98 14.57
C GLN A 160 17.00 14.01 14.32
N GLU A 161 16.84 13.08 13.38
CA GLU A 161 17.89 12.12 12.98
C GLU A 161 19.16 12.84 12.51
N TYR A 162 19.02 13.76 11.56
CA TYR A 162 20.17 14.48 10.99
C TYR A 162 20.82 15.45 11.98
N SER A 163 20.07 15.98 12.95
CA SER A 163 20.67 16.79 14.03
C SER A 163 21.61 16.00 14.90
N VAL A 164 21.29 14.74 15.16
CA VAL A 164 22.15 13.83 15.95
C VAL A 164 23.34 13.37 15.12
N GLU A 165 23.14 13.05 13.84
CA GLU A 165 24.17 12.44 12.99
C GLU A 165 25.15 13.47 12.41
N TYR A 166 24.68 14.66 12.01
CA TYR A 166 25.47 15.66 11.28
C TYR A 166 25.53 17.02 11.96
N GLY A 167 24.81 17.23 13.06
CA GLY A 167 24.71 18.53 13.71
C GLY A 167 25.77 18.76 14.78
N GLN A 168 25.75 19.98 15.31
CA GLN A 168 26.55 20.33 16.49
C GLN A 168 25.75 20.10 17.77
N SER A 169 26.42 19.69 18.84
CA SER A 169 25.79 19.43 20.13
C SER A 169 25.32 20.69 20.88
N ALA A 170 25.97 21.85 20.63
CA ALA A 170 25.68 23.12 21.30
C ALA A 170 25.17 24.17 20.31
N SER A 171 24.11 24.87 20.70
CA SER A 171 23.60 26.01 19.94
C SER A 171 24.41 27.28 20.23
N ARG A 172 24.75 28.03 19.17
CA ARG A 172 25.34 29.36 19.28
C ARG A 172 24.28 30.48 19.27
N PHE A 173 23.00 30.12 19.01
CA PHE A 173 21.90 31.06 18.93
C PHE A 173 21.39 31.39 20.33
N VAL A 174 21.43 32.66 20.69
CA VAL A 174 21.07 33.18 22.03
C VAL A 174 19.83 34.08 22.01
N GLU A 175 19.35 34.44 20.83
CA GLU A 175 18.17 35.30 20.70
C GLU A 175 16.86 34.50 20.85
N PRO A 176 15.73 35.15 21.18
CA PRO A 176 14.43 34.51 21.19
C PRO A 176 14.05 33.96 19.81
N LYS A 177 13.53 32.72 19.79
CA LYS A 177 12.99 32.13 18.58
C LYS A 177 11.75 32.87 18.10
N VAL A 178 11.57 32.97 16.78
CA VAL A 178 10.36 33.51 16.17
C VAL A 178 9.20 32.53 16.38
N HIS A 179 8.13 33.01 17.00
CA HIS A 179 6.92 32.23 17.22
C HIS A 179 5.93 32.39 16.06
N LYS A 180 5.33 31.27 15.66
CA LYS A 180 4.31 31.19 14.62
C LYS A 180 3.11 30.36 15.11
N PRO A 181 1.96 30.39 14.41
CA PRO A 181 0.80 29.58 14.80
C PRO A 181 1.10 28.09 14.83
N LYS A 182 0.76 27.44 15.95
CA LYS A 182 1.00 25.99 16.14
C LYS A 182 -0.12 25.09 15.66
N ARG A 183 -1.29 25.65 15.36
CA ARG A 183 -2.46 24.89 14.93
C ARG A 183 -3.22 25.65 13.85
N VAL A 184 -2.75 25.49 12.62
CA VAL A 184 -3.40 26.06 11.45
C VAL A 184 -4.15 24.96 10.71
N ASP A 185 -5.46 25.15 10.52
CA ASP A 185 -6.28 24.25 9.72
C ASP A 185 -5.99 24.47 8.23
N LEU A 186 -5.43 23.46 7.56
CA LEU A 186 -5.24 23.47 6.11
C LEU A 186 -6.35 22.76 5.35
N GLY A 187 -7.40 22.33 6.03
CA GLY A 187 -8.51 21.57 5.45
C GLY A 187 -9.02 20.46 6.38
N PRO A 188 -9.89 19.58 5.90
CA PRO A 188 -10.58 18.64 6.79
C PRO A 188 -9.67 17.59 7.45
N ARG A 189 -8.48 17.31 6.86
CA ARG A 189 -7.65 16.17 7.29
C ARG A 189 -6.29 16.54 7.87
N ILE A 190 -5.83 17.78 7.67
CA ILE A 190 -4.46 18.18 8.00
C ILE A 190 -4.42 19.37 8.95
N VAL A 191 -3.49 19.31 9.90
CA VAL A 191 -3.09 20.44 10.74
C VAL A 191 -1.65 20.81 10.43
N LEU A 192 -1.38 22.10 10.26
CA LEU A 192 -0.05 22.67 10.16
C LEU A 192 0.39 23.22 11.53
N ASP A 193 1.57 22.82 11.97
CA ASP A 193 2.38 23.52 12.96
C ASP A 193 3.45 24.34 12.20
N ASP A 194 3.23 25.64 12.08
CA ASP A 194 4.03 26.49 11.21
C ASP A 194 5.44 26.75 11.76
N GLU A 195 5.64 26.67 13.09
CA GLU A 195 6.97 26.77 13.69
C GLU A 195 7.88 25.61 13.28
N ARG A 196 7.30 24.44 13.01
CA ARG A 196 8.05 23.24 12.63
C ARG A 196 8.36 23.18 11.13
N CYS A 197 7.75 24.03 10.33
CA CYS A 197 7.92 24.00 8.89
C CYS A 197 9.32 24.51 8.48
N ILE A 198 10.08 23.65 7.76
CA ILE A 198 11.41 24.00 7.22
C ILE A 198 11.36 24.48 5.76
N LEU A 199 10.19 24.79 5.24
CA LEU A 199 9.96 25.35 3.91
C LEU A 199 10.57 24.51 2.76
N CYS A 200 10.60 23.20 2.90
CA CYS A 200 11.19 22.28 1.92
C CYS A 200 10.39 22.13 0.61
N THR A 201 9.16 22.62 0.58
CA THR A 201 8.24 22.65 -0.57
C THR A 201 7.78 21.28 -1.11
N ARG A 202 8.04 20.15 -0.42
CA ARG A 202 7.57 18.85 -0.88
C ARG A 202 6.05 18.81 -1.04
N CYS A 203 5.30 19.31 -0.06
CA CYS A 203 3.84 19.35 -0.08
C CYS A 203 3.29 20.16 -1.26
N ILE A 204 3.88 21.32 -1.55
CA ILE A 204 3.49 22.18 -2.68
C ILE A 204 3.73 21.47 -4.01
N ARG A 205 4.93 20.90 -4.20
CA ARG A 205 5.25 20.17 -5.44
C ARG A 205 4.39 18.91 -5.61
N PHE A 206 4.10 18.19 -4.53
CA PHE A 206 3.20 17.06 -4.59
C PHE A 206 1.80 17.47 -5.07
N THR A 207 1.19 18.50 -4.45
CA THR A 207 -0.16 18.92 -4.82
C THR A 207 -0.21 19.47 -6.25
N ARG A 208 0.76 20.30 -6.64
CA ARG A 208 0.81 20.89 -7.97
C ARG A 208 1.17 19.86 -9.05
N ASP A 209 2.24 19.11 -8.84
CA ASP A 209 2.88 18.31 -9.90
C ASP A 209 2.31 16.88 -9.99
N ILE A 210 1.92 16.27 -8.86
CA ILE A 210 1.34 14.91 -8.84
C ILE A 210 -0.18 14.96 -8.90
N VAL A 211 -0.81 15.73 -7.99
CA VAL A 211 -2.28 15.82 -7.93
C VAL A 211 -2.82 16.73 -9.04
N GLY A 212 -2.05 17.73 -9.47
CA GLY A 212 -2.43 18.72 -10.46
C GLY A 212 -3.38 19.77 -9.92
N GLU A 213 -3.31 20.01 -8.60
CA GLU A 213 -4.07 21.04 -7.91
C GLU A 213 -3.12 22.05 -7.28
N ASP A 214 -3.24 23.29 -7.69
CA ASP A 214 -2.44 24.38 -7.13
C ASP A 214 -3.16 24.97 -5.91
N ALA A 215 -3.08 24.25 -4.79
CA ALA A 215 -3.82 24.56 -3.57
C ALA A 215 -2.95 25.16 -2.46
N LEU A 216 -1.64 24.93 -2.47
CA LEU A 216 -0.71 25.34 -1.42
C LEU A 216 0.39 26.25 -1.97
N GLY A 217 0.76 27.26 -1.21
CA GLY A 217 1.85 28.17 -1.52
C GLY A 217 2.60 28.65 -0.28
N ILE A 218 3.72 29.37 -0.49
CA ILE A 218 4.41 30.07 0.59
C ILE A 218 4.02 31.55 0.49
N VAL A 219 3.59 32.11 1.60
CA VAL A 219 3.26 33.52 1.74
C VAL A 219 4.22 34.20 2.73
N ASN A 220 4.24 35.53 2.75
CA ASN A 220 5.16 36.36 3.53
C ASN A 220 6.63 36.25 3.05
N ARG A 221 7.57 36.67 3.88
CA ARG A 221 9.02 36.64 3.59
C ARG A 221 9.88 36.60 4.85
N GLY A 222 11.12 36.18 4.69
CA GLY A 222 12.09 36.08 5.79
C GLY A 222 11.68 35.07 6.82
N SER A 223 11.89 35.35 8.09
CA SER A 223 11.54 34.43 9.21
C SER A 223 10.03 34.21 9.38
N TYR A 224 9.21 35.02 8.76
CA TYR A 224 7.74 34.92 8.78
C TYR A 224 7.14 34.17 7.57
N ASN A 225 7.97 33.60 6.70
CA ASN A 225 7.48 32.73 5.63
C ASN A 225 6.62 31.62 6.21
N THR A 226 5.43 31.42 5.64
CA THR A 226 4.50 30.38 6.08
C THR A 226 3.90 29.63 4.90
N LEU A 227 3.61 28.36 5.11
CA LEU A 227 2.79 27.55 4.20
C LEU A 227 1.32 27.94 4.38
N ALA A 228 0.63 28.22 3.29
CA ALA A 228 -0.79 28.55 3.31
C ALA A 228 -1.53 27.92 2.13
N ALA A 229 -2.83 27.70 2.30
CA ALA A 229 -3.72 27.46 1.17
C ALA A 229 -4.01 28.77 0.44
N TYR A 230 -4.21 28.70 -0.87
CA TYR A 230 -4.62 29.88 -1.64
C TYR A 230 -5.99 30.37 -1.20
N PRO A 231 -6.23 31.69 -1.17
CA PRO A 231 -7.52 32.25 -0.82
C PRO A 231 -8.67 31.62 -1.63
N GLY A 232 -9.70 31.19 -0.94
CA GLY A 232 -10.87 30.55 -1.55
C GLY A 232 -10.67 29.08 -1.97
N LYS A 233 -9.47 28.50 -1.79
CA LYS A 233 -9.22 27.09 -2.06
C LYS A 233 -9.18 26.28 -0.76
N LEU A 234 -9.97 25.21 -0.70
CA LEU A 234 -9.93 24.26 0.39
C LEU A 234 -8.97 23.12 0.05
N PHE A 235 -7.96 22.88 0.90
CA PHE A 235 -7.06 21.76 0.74
C PHE A 235 -7.75 20.46 1.18
N ALA A 236 -8.56 19.85 0.30
CA ALA A 236 -9.46 18.75 0.61
C ALA A 236 -9.53 17.65 -0.47
N ASN A 237 -8.64 17.68 -1.48
CA ASN A 237 -8.59 16.62 -2.48
C ASN A 237 -8.32 15.24 -1.85
N ASN A 238 -8.52 14.18 -2.62
CA ASN A 238 -8.42 12.80 -2.13
C ASN A 238 -6.98 12.29 -1.94
N TYR A 239 -5.97 13.19 -1.85
CA TYR A 239 -4.55 12.84 -1.72
C TYR A 239 -3.81 13.70 -0.69
N THR A 240 -4.53 14.49 0.10
CA THR A 240 -3.93 15.45 1.02
C THR A 240 -2.99 14.81 2.03
N LEU A 241 -3.32 13.61 2.53
CA LEU A 241 -2.55 12.91 3.56
C LEU A 241 -1.17 12.45 3.09
N ASN A 242 -0.92 12.32 1.77
CA ASN A 242 0.44 12.09 1.28
C ASN A 242 1.40 13.22 1.63
N THR A 243 0.90 14.45 1.81
CA THR A 243 1.74 15.57 2.24
C THR A 243 2.24 15.41 3.67
N VAL A 244 1.54 14.65 4.51
CA VAL A 244 1.99 14.26 5.85
C VAL A 244 3.15 13.27 5.74
N ASP A 245 3.01 12.23 4.91
CA ASP A 245 4.03 11.18 4.73
C ASP A 245 5.36 11.74 4.22
N ILE A 246 5.29 12.65 3.25
CA ILE A 246 6.50 13.25 2.64
C ILE A 246 7.03 14.46 3.39
N CYS A 247 6.33 14.93 4.43
CA CYS A 247 6.84 16.01 5.27
C CYS A 247 8.00 15.51 6.12
N PRO A 248 9.23 16.05 5.96
CA PRO A 248 10.40 15.52 6.66
C PRO A 248 10.43 15.88 8.15
N VAL A 249 9.46 16.66 8.62
CA VAL A 249 9.36 17.21 9.98
C VAL A 249 7.90 17.20 10.46
N GLY A 250 7.65 17.44 11.73
CA GLY A 250 6.32 17.46 12.33
C GLY A 250 5.48 18.72 12.02
N ALA A 251 5.67 19.32 10.86
CA ALA A 251 4.89 20.49 10.44
C ALA A 251 3.49 20.13 9.96
N LEU A 252 3.35 19.12 9.11
CA LEU A 252 2.07 18.60 8.64
C LEU A 252 1.74 17.32 9.38
N THR A 253 0.57 17.25 10.00
CA THR A 253 0.11 16.09 10.75
C THR A 253 -1.32 15.74 10.39
N SER A 254 -1.62 14.43 10.35
CA SER A 254 -2.96 13.91 10.10
C SER A 254 -3.88 14.13 11.30
N LYS A 255 -5.04 14.76 11.13
CA LYS A 255 -6.06 14.88 12.19
C LYS A 255 -6.52 13.52 12.70
N ASP A 256 -6.45 12.48 11.88
CA ASP A 256 -6.86 11.12 12.22
C ASP A 256 -5.87 10.44 13.18
N PHE A 257 -4.57 10.60 12.94
CA PHE A 257 -3.52 9.93 13.72
C PHE A 257 -2.89 10.81 14.80
N ARG A 258 -2.95 12.15 14.66
CA ARG A 258 -2.27 13.09 15.56
C ARG A 258 -2.56 12.78 17.03
N PHE A 259 -1.51 12.60 17.82
CA PHE A 259 -1.52 12.31 19.26
C PHE A 259 -2.22 11.00 19.66
N GLN A 260 -2.44 10.07 18.72
CA GLN A 260 -3.04 8.77 19.02
C GLN A 260 -2.02 7.79 19.61
N MET A 261 -0.83 7.71 18.99
CA MET A 261 0.19 6.74 19.36
C MET A 261 1.58 7.23 18.94
N ARG A 262 2.61 6.87 19.71
CA ARG A 262 3.99 7.04 19.29
C ARG A 262 4.37 5.92 18.33
N VAL A 263 5.06 6.29 17.23
CA VAL A 263 5.35 5.36 16.12
C VAL A 263 6.18 4.16 16.54
N TRP A 264 7.11 4.30 17.46
CA TRP A 264 7.95 3.20 17.96
C TRP A 264 7.19 2.14 18.79
N PHE A 265 5.94 2.40 19.13
CA PHE A 265 5.08 1.41 19.77
C PHE A 265 4.21 0.66 18.75
N LEU A 266 4.17 1.09 17.50
CA LEU A 266 3.38 0.42 16.48
C LEU A 266 4.12 -0.79 15.93
N LYS A 267 3.39 -1.89 15.77
CA LYS A 267 3.79 -3.01 14.92
C LYS A 267 3.39 -2.68 13.49
N GLU A 268 4.35 -2.71 12.59
CA GLU A 268 4.14 -2.50 11.17
C GLU A 268 3.93 -3.83 10.45
N THR A 269 2.86 -3.92 9.66
CA THR A 269 2.53 -5.11 8.88
C THR A 269 2.29 -4.75 7.42
N LYS A 270 3.04 -5.36 6.51
CA LYS A 270 2.87 -5.19 5.05
C LYS A 270 1.54 -5.79 4.61
N SER A 271 0.74 -4.99 3.89
CA SER A 271 -0.61 -5.38 3.47
C SER A 271 -1.02 -4.69 2.18
N LEU A 272 -2.29 -4.82 1.81
CA LEU A 272 -2.93 -4.21 0.65
C LEU A 272 -4.14 -3.39 1.07
N CYS A 273 -4.37 -2.29 0.38
CA CYS A 273 -5.61 -1.54 0.50
C CYS A 273 -6.75 -2.27 -0.21
N THR A 274 -7.89 -2.39 0.47
CA THR A 274 -9.07 -3.12 -0.01
C THR A 274 -10.21 -2.20 -0.47
N SER A 275 -9.96 -0.91 -0.65
CA SER A 275 -11.01 0.07 -0.94
C SER A 275 -11.38 0.18 -2.42
N CYS A 276 -10.55 -0.36 -3.33
CA CYS A 276 -10.81 -0.41 -4.78
C CYS A 276 -9.86 -1.39 -5.49
N ALA A 277 -10.12 -1.63 -6.77
CA ALA A 277 -9.37 -2.57 -7.61
C ALA A 277 -7.93 -2.17 -7.94
N THR A 278 -7.44 -1.00 -7.53
CA THR A 278 -6.03 -0.63 -7.68
C THR A 278 -5.13 -1.52 -6.82
N GLY A 279 -5.57 -1.92 -5.62
CA GLY A 279 -4.80 -2.81 -4.74
C GLY A 279 -3.48 -2.18 -4.28
N CYS A 280 -3.51 -0.90 -3.83
CA CYS A 280 -2.34 -0.17 -3.35
C CYS A 280 -1.62 -0.94 -2.24
N ASN A 281 -0.29 -0.95 -2.29
CA ASN A 281 0.54 -1.51 -1.24
C ASN A 281 0.55 -0.58 -0.04
N ILE A 282 0.32 -1.14 1.15
CA ILE A 282 0.27 -0.38 2.40
C ILE A 282 1.06 -1.04 3.52
N VAL A 283 1.33 -0.25 4.55
CA VAL A 283 1.71 -0.71 5.88
C VAL A 283 0.55 -0.44 6.83
N ILE A 284 0.19 -1.42 7.63
CA ILE A 284 -0.78 -1.31 8.71
C ILE A 284 -0.02 -1.10 10.01
N GLY A 285 -0.18 0.06 10.63
CA GLY A 285 0.34 0.37 11.96
C GLY A 285 -0.67 -0.07 13.03
N SER A 286 -0.31 -1.05 13.86
CA SER A 286 -1.20 -1.62 14.88
C SER A 286 -0.51 -1.78 16.23
N ARG A 287 -1.30 -1.78 17.31
CA ARG A 287 -0.85 -2.12 18.66
C ARG A 287 -2.01 -2.71 19.47
N GLU A 288 -1.75 -3.75 20.23
CA GLU A 288 -2.71 -4.37 21.16
C GLU A 288 -4.08 -4.66 20.50
N GLY A 289 -4.04 -5.24 19.29
CA GLY A 289 -5.25 -5.59 18.53
C GLY A 289 -5.98 -4.42 17.87
N LYS A 290 -5.49 -3.17 18.01
CA LYS A 290 -6.09 -1.97 17.39
C LYS A 290 -5.23 -1.48 16.23
N ILE A 291 -5.89 -1.11 15.13
CA ILE A 291 -5.27 -0.42 13.99
C ILE A 291 -5.33 1.09 14.24
N TYR A 292 -4.20 1.77 14.05
CA TYR A 292 -4.06 3.20 14.26
C TYR A 292 -3.92 3.98 12.96
N ARG A 293 -3.25 3.40 11.94
CA ARG A 293 -3.06 4.08 10.66
C ARG A 293 -2.81 3.09 9.51
N PHE A 294 -3.13 3.51 8.30
CA PHE A 294 -2.63 2.94 7.05
C PHE A 294 -1.68 3.94 6.40
N GLU A 295 -0.53 3.47 5.93
CA GLU A 295 0.46 4.26 5.20
C GLU A 295 0.80 3.59 3.87
N PRO A 296 1.12 4.39 2.82
CA PRO A 296 1.54 3.81 1.55
C PRO A 296 2.90 3.11 1.70
N ARG A 297 3.03 1.96 1.08
CA ARG A 297 4.30 1.25 0.87
C ARG A 297 4.67 1.34 -0.60
N GLU A 298 5.93 1.63 -0.89
CA GLU A 298 6.41 1.82 -2.25
C GLU A 298 6.25 0.55 -3.10
N ASN A 299 5.60 0.70 -4.25
CA ASN A 299 5.52 -0.28 -5.32
C ASN A 299 5.29 0.46 -6.65
N ASP A 300 6.36 0.65 -7.43
CA ASP A 300 6.32 1.39 -8.70
C ASP A 300 5.35 0.78 -9.73
N ALA A 301 5.06 -0.52 -9.62
CA ALA A 301 4.12 -1.19 -10.52
C ALA A 301 2.64 -0.96 -10.17
N VAL A 302 2.32 -0.41 -8.99
CA VAL A 302 0.94 -0.26 -8.50
C VAL A 302 0.62 1.17 -8.11
N ASN A 303 1.19 1.65 -7.03
CA ASN A 303 0.85 2.92 -6.39
C ASN A 303 2.05 3.88 -6.22
N VAL A 304 3.19 3.55 -6.84
CA VAL A 304 4.45 4.27 -6.65
C VAL A 304 4.78 4.33 -5.15
N CYS A 305 4.55 5.45 -4.49
CA CYS A 305 4.62 5.62 -3.03
C CYS A 305 3.42 6.44 -2.50
N TRP A 306 2.31 6.47 -3.25
CA TRP A 306 1.16 7.30 -2.95
C TRP A 306 -0.04 6.46 -2.52
N MET A 307 -0.99 7.09 -1.82
CA MET A 307 -2.25 6.49 -1.43
C MET A 307 -3.37 7.52 -1.43
N CYS A 308 -4.57 7.15 -1.88
CA CYS A 308 -5.72 8.05 -1.76
C CYS A 308 -6.22 8.12 -0.30
N ASP A 309 -6.72 9.29 0.12
CA ASP A 309 -7.22 9.51 1.48
C ASP A 309 -8.45 8.63 1.76
N TYR A 310 -9.29 8.36 0.74
CA TYR A 310 -10.41 7.43 0.84
C TYR A 310 -9.97 6.04 1.33
N GLY A 311 -8.98 5.45 0.68
CA GLY A 311 -8.45 4.14 1.07
C GLY A 311 -7.72 4.18 2.41
N ARG A 312 -6.96 5.25 2.66
CA ARG A 312 -6.18 5.44 3.89
C ARG A 312 -7.05 5.48 5.15
N LEU A 313 -8.19 6.13 5.08
CA LEU A 313 -9.09 6.31 6.23
C LEU A 313 -10.13 5.20 6.39
N ASN A 314 -10.22 4.29 5.41
CA ASN A 314 -11.21 3.22 5.38
C ASN A 314 -10.77 1.97 6.15
N TYR A 315 -10.38 2.12 7.42
CA TYR A 315 -9.99 1.00 8.28
C TYR A 315 -10.78 0.93 9.59
N LYS A 316 -11.46 2.01 9.99
CA LYS A 316 -12.10 2.14 11.32
C LYS A 316 -13.19 1.09 11.56
N TRP A 317 -13.84 0.64 10.49
CA TRP A 317 -14.86 -0.41 10.56
C TRP A 317 -14.30 -1.75 11.05
N ILE A 318 -12.99 -2.03 10.87
CA ILE A 318 -12.34 -3.25 11.33
C ILE A 318 -12.43 -3.38 12.86
N GLY A 319 -12.30 -2.26 13.57
CA GLY A 319 -12.43 -2.19 15.03
C GLY A 319 -13.84 -1.84 15.54
N SER A 320 -14.88 -1.91 14.69
CA SER A 320 -16.25 -1.59 15.12
C SER A 320 -16.75 -2.49 16.25
N GLN A 321 -17.54 -1.93 17.16
CA GLN A 321 -18.23 -2.70 18.20
C GLN A 321 -19.31 -3.62 17.62
N ASP A 322 -19.85 -3.27 16.44
CA ASP A 322 -20.89 -4.04 15.75
C ASP A 322 -20.39 -5.28 15.02
N ARG A 323 -19.10 -5.62 15.16
CA ARG A 323 -18.52 -6.81 14.53
C ARG A 323 -19.27 -8.08 14.91
N LEU A 324 -19.55 -8.93 13.92
CA LEU A 324 -20.04 -10.29 14.15
C LEU A 324 -18.97 -11.08 14.89
N ARG A 325 -19.32 -11.63 16.05
CA ARG A 325 -18.36 -12.26 16.98
C ARG A 325 -18.72 -13.68 17.36
N LYS A 326 -19.92 -14.16 17.04
CA LYS A 326 -20.40 -15.49 17.40
C LYS A 326 -20.91 -16.25 16.18
N VAL A 327 -20.53 -17.50 16.07
CA VAL A 327 -21.13 -18.42 15.12
C VAL A 327 -22.54 -18.79 15.59
N GLN A 328 -23.52 -18.91 14.65
CA GLN A 328 -24.92 -19.16 14.97
C GLN A 328 -25.52 -20.23 14.06
N SER A 329 -26.41 -21.07 14.63
CA SER A 329 -27.24 -22.01 13.89
C SER A 329 -28.65 -22.10 14.50
N PRO A 330 -29.66 -22.63 13.78
CA PRO A 330 -31.03 -22.77 14.30
C PRO A 330 -31.16 -23.63 15.55
N LYS A 331 -30.19 -24.52 15.79
CA LYS A 331 -30.23 -25.46 16.92
C LYS A 331 -29.43 -24.98 18.12
N SER A 332 -28.75 -23.87 18.01
CA SER A 332 -27.80 -23.47 19.03
C SER A 332 -28.18 -22.15 19.70
N GLU A 333 -28.60 -22.21 20.95
CA GLU A 333 -28.14 -21.29 21.99
C GLU A 333 -26.63 -21.58 22.19
N VAL A 334 -25.79 -21.29 21.17
CA VAL A 334 -24.43 -21.84 21.14
C VAL A 334 -23.55 -21.12 22.14
N GLN A 335 -22.99 -21.86 23.05
CA GLN A 335 -21.83 -21.47 23.84
C GLN A 335 -20.66 -21.15 22.90
N SER A 336 -20.06 -19.99 23.12
CA SER A 336 -18.84 -19.56 22.43
C SER A 336 -17.71 -20.53 22.73
N GLN A 337 -17.12 -21.19 21.70
CA GLN A 337 -15.80 -21.86 21.72
C GLN A 337 -15.67 -22.89 20.56
N PRO A 338 -14.54 -23.58 20.33
CA PRO A 338 -14.28 -24.46 19.18
C PRO A 338 -15.37 -25.49 18.85
N GLU A 339 -16.11 -25.93 19.86
CA GLU A 339 -17.24 -26.87 19.72
C GLU A 339 -18.38 -26.29 18.88
N GLY A 340 -18.62 -24.95 19.00
CA GLY A 340 -19.63 -24.24 18.20
C GLY A 340 -19.33 -24.28 16.71
N TRP A 341 -18.08 -24.04 16.31
CA TRP A 341 -17.67 -24.12 14.91
C TRP A 341 -17.80 -25.52 14.34
N SER A 342 -17.33 -26.55 15.04
CA SER A 342 -17.41 -27.95 14.59
C SER A 342 -18.84 -28.38 14.35
N LEU A 343 -19.75 -28.05 15.29
CA LEU A 343 -21.18 -28.34 15.19
C LEU A 343 -21.78 -27.63 13.96
N VAL A 344 -21.59 -26.32 13.83
CA VAL A 344 -22.19 -25.52 12.75
C VAL A 344 -21.65 -25.94 11.39
N ILE A 345 -20.35 -26.20 11.25
CA ILE A 345 -19.75 -26.70 10.01
C ILE A 345 -20.30 -28.09 9.66
N GLY A 346 -20.56 -28.95 10.67
CA GLY A 346 -21.23 -30.22 10.47
C GLY A 346 -22.64 -30.04 9.90
N GLU A 347 -23.47 -29.22 10.53
CA GLU A 347 -24.84 -28.91 10.06
C GLU A 347 -24.86 -28.28 8.67
N VAL A 348 -24.00 -27.26 8.43
CA VAL A 348 -23.88 -26.59 7.13
C VAL A 348 -23.48 -27.60 6.05
N SER A 349 -22.52 -28.49 6.32
CA SER A 349 -22.10 -29.50 5.35
C SER A 349 -23.23 -30.43 4.95
N GLU A 350 -24.07 -30.87 5.91
CA GLU A 350 -25.24 -31.72 5.62
C GLU A 350 -26.31 -30.97 4.80
N ARG A 351 -26.58 -29.67 5.10
CA ARG A 351 -27.49 -28.85 4.30
C ARG A 351 -26.99 -28.67 2.87
N LEU A 352 -25.70 -28.45 2.70
CA LEU A 352 -25.08 -28.33 1.38
C LEU A 352 -25.12 -29.65 0.61
N LYS A 353 -24.91 -30.81 1.26
CA LYS A 353 -25.07 -32.12 0.60
C LYS A 353 -26.49 -32.35 0.11
N GLN A 354 -27.51 -31.98 0.90
CA GLN A 354 -28.92 -32.07 0.51
C GLN A 354 -29.27 -31.18 -0.67
N ALA A 355 -28.54 -30.06 -0.86
CA ALA A 355 -28.73 -29.15 -1.95
C ALA A 355 -27.91 -29.48 -3.22
N ALA A 356 -27.11 -30.57 -3.20
CA ALA A 356 -26.37 -31.02 -4.38
C ALA A 356 -27.33 -31.39 -5.52
N GLY A 357 -26.87 -31.20 -6.77
CA GLY A 357 -27.69 -31.45 -7.96
C GLY A 357 -28.43 -30.21 -8.50
N GLY A 358 -27.98 -29.00 -8.15
CA GLY A 358 -28.42 -27.74 -8.77
C GLY A 358 -29.48 -26.94 -8.01
N SER A 359 -29.80 -27.33 -6.76
CA SER A 359 -30.72 -26.55 -5.90
C SER A 359 -29.98 -25.53 -5.00
N ALA A 360 -28.69 -25.35 -5.21
CA ALA A 360 -27.87 -24.37 -4.50
C ALA A 360 -27.44 -23.20 -5.38
N ALA A 361 -27.18 -22.07 -4.73
CA ALA A 361 -26.44 -20.94 -5.31
C ALA A 361 -25.35 -20.47 -4.33
N VAL A 362 -24.28 -19.88 -4.87
CA VAL A 362 -23.17 -19.32 -4.11
C VAL A 362 -22.86 -17.91 -4.58
N ILE A 363 -22.89 -16.95 -3.67
CA ILE A 363 -22.47 -15.56 -3.93
C ILE A 363 -21.24 -15.28 -3.11
N GLY A 364 -20.10 -15.10 -3.78
CA GLY A 364 -18.83 -14.77 -3.18
C GLY A 364 -18.45 -13.31 -3.40
N SER A 365 -18.13 -12.57 -2.36
CA SER A 365 -17.66 -11.20 -2.50
C SER A 365 -16.32 -11.11 -3.21
N ALA A 366 -16.18 -10.21 -4.17
CA ALA A 366 -14.89 -9.84 -4.72
C ALA A 366 -14.00 -9.03 -3.73
N ARG A 367 -14.33 -9.05 -2.45
CA ARG A 367 -13.50 -8.61 -1.31
C ARG A 367 -12.80 -9.78 -0.61
N GLN A 368 -13.17 -11.01 -0.96
CA GLN A 368 -12.52 -12.22 -0.48
C GLN A 368 -11.17 -12.43 -1.19
N SER A 369 -10.26 -13.13 -0.52
CA SER A 369 -8.96 -13.48 -1.12
C SER A 369 -9.12 -14.43 -2.31
N ASN A 370 -8.10 -14.55 -3.15
CA ASN A 370 -8.10 -15.50 -4.26
C ASN A 370 -8.31 -16.93 -3.76
N GLU A 371 -7.71 -17.28 -2.65
CA GLU A 371 -7.80 -18.60 -2.02
C GLU A 371 -9.23 -18.90 -1.55
N GLU A 372 -9.91 -17.92 -0.98
CA GLU A 372 -11.31 -18.05 -0.55
C GLU A 372 -12.25 -18.18 -1.73
N LEU A 373 -12.05 -17.37 -2.77
CA LEU A 373 -12.81 -17.43 -4.02
C LEU A 373 -12.61 -18.77 -4.74
N TYR A 374 -11.39 -19.30 -4.74
CA TYR A 374 -11.08 -20.61 -5.29
C TYR A 374 -11.81 -21.74 -4.52
N LEU A 375 -11.82 -21.70 -3.19
CA LEU A 375 -12.55 -22.69 -2.39
C LEU A 375 -14.06 -22.59 -2.62
N LEU A 376 -14.61 -21.38 -2.74
CA LEU A 376 -16.01 -21.15 -3.09
C LEU A 376 -16.33 -21.71 -4.47
N ALA A 377 -15.46 -21.54 -5.46
CA ALA A 377 -15.63 -22.10 -6.79
C ALA A 377 -15.60 -23.64 -6.78
N LYS A 378 -14.70 -24.26 -6.01
CA LYS A 378 -14.68 -25.72 -5.82
C LYS A 378 -15.96 -26.22 -5.15
N LEU A 379 -16.42 -25.53 -4.12
CA LEU A 379 -17.66 -25.85 -3.43
C LEU A 379 -18.85 -25.77 -4.38
N ALA A 380 -18.98 -24.66 -5.12
CA ALA A 380 -20.04 -24.46 -6.09
C ALA A 380 -20.05 -25.52 -7.20
N LYS A 381 -18.87 -25.87 -7.72
CA LYS A 381 -18.74 -26.95 -8.72
C LYS A 381 -19.21 -28.29 -8.17
N THR A 382 -18.86 -28.64 -6.93
CA THR A 382 -19.30 -29.88 -6.28
C THR A 382 -20.83 -29.93 -6.11
N LEU A 383 -21.46 -28.78 -5.84
CA LEU A 383 -22.91 -28.66 -5.64
C LEU A 383 -23.69 -28.52 -6.97
N GLY A 384 -23.04 -28.27 -8.09
CA GLY A 384 -23.69 -27.83 -9.34
C GLY A 384 -24.39 -26.48 -9.18
N ALA A 385 -23.87 -25.60 -8.31
CA ALA A 385 -24.49 -24.35 -7.93
C ALA A 385 -24.28 -23.25 -8.96
N VAL A 386 -25.28 -22.37 -9.11
CA VAL A 386 -25.12 -21.10 -9.84
C VAL A 386 -24.32 -20.13 -8.97
N THR A 387 -23.33 -19.45 -9.58
CA THR A 387 -22.44 -18.53 -8.85
C THR A 387 -22.48 -17.12 -9.42
N ASP A 388 -22.19 -16.14 -8.57
CA ASP A 388 -21.81 -14.78 -8.96
C ASP A 388 -21.15 -14.02 -7.81
N SER A 389 -20.76 -12.78 -8.12
CA SER A 389 -20.30 -11.76 -7.19
C SER A 389 -21.10 -10.47 -7.36
N VAL A 390 -21.01 -9.57 -6.40
CA VAL A 390 -21.72 -8.29 -6.42
C VAL A 390 -20.82 -7.20 -7.02
N PRO A 391 -21.25 -6.50 -8.09
CA PRO A 391 -20.53 -5.38 -8.65
C PRO A 391 -20.63 -4.17 -7.72
N ARG A 392 -19.50 -3.44 -7.56
CA ARG A 392 -19.45 -2.17 -6.82
C ARG A 392 -18.75 -1.13 -7.65
N MET A 393 -19.50 -0.27 -8.27
CA MET A 393 -18.98 0.80 -9.13
C MET A 393 -19.25 2.16 -8.51
N ALA A 394 -18.26 3.05 -8.58
CA ALA A 394 -18.36 4.44 -8.19
C ALA A 394 -17.42 5.29 -9.05
N GLU A 395 -17.41 6.60 -8.84
CA GLU A 395 -16.52 7.49 -9.57
C GLU A 395 -15.05 7.20 -9.21
N GLY A 396 -14.22 6.95 -10.22
CA GLY A 396 -12.76 6.85 -10.10
C GLY A 396 -12.08 8.18 -10.34
N ASP A 397 -10.76 8.22 -10.13
CA ASP A 397 -9.94 9.38 -10.48
C ASP A 397 -8.79 9.01 -11.43
N ARG A 398 -8.05 10.02 -11.87
CA ARG A 398 -6.94 9.82 -12.81
C ARG A 398 -5.66 9.27 -12.17
N LEU A 399 -5.57 9.19 -10.83
CA LEU A 399 -4.35 8.77 -10.14
C LEU A 399 -4.43 7.33 -9.66
N LEU A 400 -5.13 7.07 -8.56
CA LEU A 400 -5.12 5.76 -7.92
C LEU A 400 -6.51 5.21 -7.62
N LEU A 401 -7.53 6.07 -7.46
CA LEU A 401 -8.84 5.61 -7.07
C LEU A 401 -9.57 4.98 -8.26
N ASN A 402 -9.65 3.66 -8.28
CA ASN A 402 -10.34 2.92 -9.34
C ASN A 402 -11.86 3.03 -9.18
N ALA A 403 -12.59 3.04 -10.30
CA ALA A 403 -14.07 3.02 -10.31
C ALA A 403 -14.64 1.73 -9.72
N ASP A 404 -13.99 0.60 -9.93
CA ASP A 404 -14.32 -0.66 -9.27
C ASP A 404 -13.88 -0.61 -7.81
N ARG A 405 -14.86 -0.68 -6.90
CA ARG A 405 -14.65 -0.64 -5.44
C ARG A 405 -14.41 -2.01 -4.82
N ASN A 406 -14.37 -3.05 -5.60
CA ASN A 406 -13.92 -4.35 -5.15
C ASN A 406 -12.41 -4.50 -5.35
N PRO A 407 -11.64 -4.94 -4.35
CA PRO A 407 -10.19 -5.08 -4.47
C PRO A 407 -9.77 -6.24 -5.36
N ASN A 408 -10.64 -7.24 -5.57
CA ASN A 408 -10.32 -8.53 -6.16
C ASN A 408 -11.32 -8.99 -7.23
N SER A 409 -11.92 -8.08 -7.99
CA SER A 409 -12.83 -8.44 -9.09
C SER A 409 -12.14 -9.32 -10.14
N THR A 410 -10.87 -9.06 -10.43
CA THR A 410 -10.08 -9.89 -11.35
C THR A 410 -9.91 -11.30 -10.80
N GLY A 411 -9.56 -11.47 -9.51
CA GLY A 411 -9.47 -12.79 -8.87
C GLY A 411 -10.80 -13.53 -8.85
N ALA A 412 -11.92 -12.83 -8.63
CA ALA A 412 -13.24 -13.44 -8.66
C ALA A 412 -13.61 -13.98 -10.05
N ARG A 413 -13.21 -13.30 -11.13
CA ARG A 413 -13.35 -13.81 -12.49
C ARG A 413 -12.44 -14.98 -12.78
N LEU A 414 -11.15 -14.85 -12.47
CA LEU A 414 -10.14 -15.90 -12.72
C LEU A 414 -10.48 -17.21 -12.00
N THR A 415 -10.98 -17.15 -10.78
CA THR A 415 -11.40 -18.34 -10.01
C THR A 415 -12.75 -18.92 -10.47
N GLY A 416 -13.51 -18.19 -11.29
CA GLY A 416 -14.80 -18.65 -11.82
C GLY A 416 -15.99 -18.45 -10.87
N ILE A 417 -15.84 -17.71 -9.77
CA ILE A 417 -16.97 -17.36 -8.89
C ILE A 417 -17.83 -16.28 -9.51
N ALA A 418 -17.23 -15.24 -10.08
CA ALA A 418 -17.96 -14.16 -10.71
C ALA A 418 -18.25 -14.45 -12.17
N ALA A 419 -19.48 -14.12 -12.60
CA ALA A 419 -19.84 -14.10 -14.02
C ALA A 419 -19.19 -12.91 -14.75
N GLU A 420 -19.25 -12.90 -16.08
CA GLU A 420 -18.81 -11.78 -16.89
C GLU A 420 -20.00 -11.25 -17.73
N PRO A 421 -20.42 -10.01 -17.50
CA PRO A 421 -20.00 -9.09 -16.44
C PRO A 421 -20.40 -9.56 -15.03
N ILE A 422 -19.64 -9.12 -14.01
CA ILE A 422 -19.94 -9.41 -12.60
C ILE A 422 -21.37 -9.00 -12.28
N GLY A 423 -22.13 -9.87 -11.62
CA GLY A 423 -23.53 -9.64 -11.25
C GLY A 423 -24.55 -10.12 -12.28
N SER A 424 -24.13 -10.57 -13.46
CA SER A 424 -25.06 -10.97 -14.54
C SER A 424 -25.86 -12.23 -14.23
N ASN A 425 -25.43 -13.06 -13.28
CA ASN A 425 -26.17 -14.23 -12.81
C ASN A 425 -27.07 -13.93 -11.58
N LEU A 426 -26.97 -12.78 -10.94
CA LEU A 426 -27.83 -12.42 -9.81
C LEU A 426 -29.34 -12.50 -10.15
N PRO A 427 -29.80 -12.02 -11.32
CA PRO A 427 -31.18 -12.20 -11.73
C PRO A 427 -31.60 -13.67 -11.92
N LYS A 428 -30.69 -14.55 -12.38
CA LYS A 428 -30.95 -15.99 -12.51
C LYS A 428 -31.08 -16.67 -11.14
N ILE A 429 -30.26 -16.24 -10.18
CA ILE A 429 -30.32 -16.70 -8.79
C ILE A 429 -31.66 -16.26 -8.19
N ALA A 430 -32.05 -15.00 -8.35
CA ALA A 430 -33.33 -14.48 -7.87
C ALA A 430 -34.53 -15.24 -8.46
N GLU A 431 -34.52 -15.50 -9.75
CA GLU A 431 -35.58 -16.30 -10.41
C GLU A 431 -35.56 -17.76 -9.94
N GLY A 432 -34.39 -18.33 -9.74
CA GLY A 432 -34.27 -19.69 -9.19
C GLY A 432 -34.87 -19.82 -7.79
N ILE A 433 -34.67 -18.81 -6.92
CA ILE A 433 -35.31 -18.76 -5.60
C ILE A 433 -36.82 -18.55 -5.73
N ARG A 434 -37.25 -17.64 -6.58
CA ARG A 434 -38.69 -17.33 -6.78
C ARG A 434 -39.49 -18.56 -7.21
N THR A 435 -38.93 -19.38 -8.08
CA THR A 435 -39.52 -20.59 -8.60
C THR A 435 -39.32 -21.84 -7.71
N GLY A 436 -38.62 -21.74 -6.59
CA GLY A 436 -38.31 -22.85 -5.71
C GLY A 436 -37.27 -23.84 -6.25
N ARG A 437 -36.62 -23.52 -7.37
CA ARG A 437 -35.51 -24.32 -7.92
C ARG A 437 -34.25 -24.19 -7.05
N ILE A 438 -33.92 -22.97 -6.62
CA ILE A 438 -32.84 -22.71 -5.65
C ILE A 438 -33.46 -22.65 -4.25
N LYS A 439 -33.05 -23.56 -3.39
CA LYS A 439 -33.52 -23.73 -2.01
C LYS A 439 -32.44 -23.38 -0.98
N THR A 440 -31.17 -23.47 -1.35
CA THR A 440 -30.04 -23.18 -0.49
C THR A 440 -29.17 -22.08 -1.12
N LEU A 441 -28.88 -21.06 -0.34
CA LEU A 441 -27.99 -19.96 -0.74
C LEU A 441 -26.85 -19.81 0.27
N LEU A 442 -25.61 -19.85 -0.23
CA LEU A 442 -24.41 -19.48 0.51
C LEU A 442 -23.96 -18.08 0.06
N VAL A 443 -23.86 -17.15 1.00
CA VAL A 443 -23.37 -15.78 0.77
C VAL A 443 -22.13 -15.53 1.61
N VAL A 444 -21.05 -15.05 1.00
CA VAL A 444 -19.80 -14.76 1.71
C VAL A 444 -19.38 -13.31 1.43
N GLY A 445 -19.47 -12.48 2.46
CA GLY A 445 -18.99 -11.08 2.47
C GLY A 445 -19.88 -10.07 1.73
N GLU A 446 -21.22 -10.35 1.61
CA GLU A 446 -22.12 -9.50 0.84
C GLU A 446 -23.47 -9.25 1.52
N ASP A 447 -23.99 -8.03 1.39
CA ASP A 447 -25.40 -7.72 1.61
C ASP A 447 -26.16 -7.80 0.27
N VAL A 448 -26.73 -8.96 0.00
CA VAL A 448 -27.41 -9.24 -1.26
C VAL A 448 -28.79 -8.60 -1.37
N THR A 449 -29.35 -8.12 -0.26
CA THR A 449 -30.69 -7.48 -0.26
C THR A 449 -30.72 -6.22 -1.09
N ARG A 450 -29.60 -5.55 -1.22
CA ARG A 450 -29.43 -4.34 -2.04
C ARG A 450 -29.19 -4.61 -3.52
N HIS A 451 -29.12 -5.91 -3.90
CA HIS A 451 -28.71 -6.37 -5.23
C HIS A 451 -29.73 -7.31 -5.85
N GLY A 452 -31.02 -7.05 -5.61
CA GLY A 452 -32.12 -7.76 -6.24
C GLY A 452 -32.60 -9.04 -5.52
N LEU A 453 -31.97 -9.40 -4.36
CA LEU A 453 -32.40 -10.53 -3.52
C LEU A 453 -33.01 -9.99 -2.21
N GLY A 454 -34.15 -9.30 -2.30
CA GLY A 454 -34.81 -8.70 -1.14
C GLY A 454 -35.26 -9.71 -0.08
N PRO A 455 -35.67 -9.23 1.13
CA PRO A 455 -36.05 -10.07 2.27
C PRO A 455 -37.15 -11.10 1.94
N ASP A 456 -38.19 -10.67 1.18
CA ASP A 456 -39.28 -11.57 0.75
C ASP A 456 -38.80 -12.74 -0.11
N LEU A 457 -37.73 -12.54 -0.87
CA LEU A 457 -37.16 -13.57 -1.70
C LEU A 457 -36.25 -14.49 -0.87
N LEU A 458 -35.42 -13.92 -0.01
CA LEU A 458 -34.56 -14.70 0.89
C LEU A 458 -35.37 -15.55 1.87
N GLY A 459 -36.53 -15.07 2.32
CA GLY A 459 -37.47 -15.81 3.17
C GLY A 459 -38.08 -17.05 2.53
N LYS A 460 -37.96 -17.27 1.21
CA LYS A 460 -38.38 -18.49 0.51
C LYS A 460 -37.36 -19.60 0.53
N LEU A 461 -36.12 -19.30 0.97
CA LEU A 461 -35.06 -20.29 1.03
C LEU A 461 -35.28 -21.26 2.19
N GLU A 462 -35.04 -22.55 1.95
CA GLU A 462 -34.99 -23.56 3.01
C GLU A 462 -33.72 -23.39 3.87
N THR A 463 -32.64 -22.90 3.26
CA THR A 463 -31.37 -22.69 3.95
C THR A 463 -30.66 -21.44 3.40
N LEU A 464 -30.40 -20.47 4.29
CA LEU A 464 -29.55 -19.32 4.04
C LEU A 464 -28.35 -19.37 4.96
N ILE A 465 -27.14 -19.52 4.37
CA ILE A 465 -25.86 -19.55 5.07
C ILE A 465 -25.13 -18.26 4.73
N VAL A 466 -24.75 -17.49 5.73
CA VAL A 466 -24.10 -16.19 5.52
C VAL A 466 -22.80 -16.13 6.32
N SER A 467 -21.71 -15.78 5.66
CA SER A 467 -20.49 -15.32 6.32
C SER A 467 -20.31 -13.84 6.05
N ASP A 468 -20.13 -13.06 7.09
CA ASP A 468 -19.86 -11.62 6.97
C ASP A 468 -19.09 -11.11 8.21
N ILE A 469 -18.67 -9.86 8.13
CA ILE A 469 -17.88 -9.17 9.15
C ILE A 469 -18.75 -8.27 10.03
N LEU A 470 -19.72 -7.60 9.42
CA LEU A 470 -20.64 -6.65 10.05
C LEU A 470 -22.09 -7.07 9.85
N PRO A 471 -23.01 -6.69 10.75
CA PRO A 471 -24.43 -6.92 10.56
C PRO A 471 -24.96 -6.23 9.30
N SER A 472 -25.80 -6.94 8.57
CA SER A 472 -26.52 -6.47 7.40
C SER A 472 -27.93 -7.05 7.40
N GLU A 473 -28.79 -6.63 6.46
CA GLU A 473 -30.10 -7.25 6.31
C GLU A 473 -29.99 -8.74 5.94
N THR A 474 -29.03 -9.09 5.10
CA THR A 474 -28.75 -10.49 4.74
C THR A 474 -28.33 -11.31 5.96
N THR A 475 -27.49 -10.80 6.84
CA THR A 475 -27.05 -11.52 8.07
C THR A 475 -28.18 -11.70 9.05
N ARG A 476 -29.14 -10.78 9.13
CA ARG A 476 -30.32 -10.88 10.01
C ARG A 476 -31.29 -11.98 9.60
N LEU A 477 -31.33 -12.29 8.30
CA LEU A 477 -32.18 -13.33 7.74
C LEU A 477 -31.49 -14.70 7.70
N ALA A 478 -30.22 -14.78 8.03
CA ALA A 478 -29.42 -15.99 7.96
C ALA A 478 -29.92 -17.09 8.92
N HIS A 479 -30.04 -18.32 8.40
CA HIS A 479 -30.24 -19.50 9.22
C HIS A 479 -28.93 -19.94 9.90
N TYR A 480 -27.81 -19.78 9.19
CA TYR A 480 -26.46 -20.03 9.68
C TYR A 480 -25.62 -18.76 9.50
N LEU A 481 -25.04 -18.25 10.59
CA LEU A 481 -24.20 -17.07 10.58
C LEU A 481 -22.78 -17.45 10.98
N LEU A 482 -21.83 -17.18 10.08
CA LEU A 482 -20.42 -17.51 10.21
C LEU A 482 -19.61 -16.21 10.28
N PRO A 483 -19.11 -15.78 11.46
CA PRO A 483 -18.37 -14.53 11.57
C PRO A 483 -17.02 -14.64 10.84
N GLY A 484 -16.83 -13.78 9.84
CA GLY A 484 -15.65 -13.71 8.99
C GLY A 484 -14.60 -12.69 9.44
N CYS A 485 -13.50 -12.64 8.73
CA CYS A 485 -12.33 -11.82 9.03
C CYS A 485 -12.09 -10.69 8.02
N ALA A 486 -11.71 -9.51 8.51
CA ALA A 486 -11.16 -8.45 7.68
C ALA A 486 -9.78 -8.85 7.12
N HIS A 487 -9.37 -8.20 6.01
CA HIS A 487 -8.04 -8.46 5.42
C HIS A 487 -6.88 -8.25 6.41
N ALA A 488 -7.02 -7.35 7.37
CA ALA A 488 -6.02 -7.13 8.41
C ALA A 488 -5.95 -8.25 9.48
N GLU A 489 -6.95 -9.14 9.51
CA GLU A 489 -7.10 -10.22 10.49
C GLU A 489 -6.73 -11.60 9.93
N LYS A 490 -6.42 -11.67 8.66
CA LYS A 490 -6.07 -12.91 7.94
C LYS A 490 -4.92 -12.69 6.95
N ARG A 491 -4.49 -13.74 6.30
CA ARG A 491 -3.49 -13.74 5.22
C ARG A 491 -4.16 -14.20 3.94
N GLY A 492 -3.65 -13.73 2.80
CA GLY A 492 -4.15 -14.16 1.49
C GLY A 492 -3.57 -13.33 0.36
N THR A 493 -4.15 -13.50 -0.82
CA THR A 493 -3.77 -12.75 -2.01
C THR A 493 -4.95 -12.07 -2.68
N PHE A 494 -4.69 -10.94 -3.35
CA PHE A 494 -5.62 -10.29 -4.28
C PHE A 494 -5.00 -10.15 -5.66
N CYS A 495 -5.84 -10.18 -6.69
CA CYS A 495 -5.47 -9.84 -8.06
C CYS A 495 -6.11 -8.51 -8.44
N ASN A 496 -5.31 -7.48 -8.62
CA ASN A 496 -5.82 -6.13 -8.90
C ASN A 496 -6.34 -5.98 -10.34
N ALA A 497 -6.90 -4.81 -10.69
CA ALA A 497 -7.46 -4.53 -12.01
C ALA A 497 -6.46 -4.65 -13.17
N LYS A 498 -5.16 -4.65 -12.90
CA LYS A 498 -4.09 -4.82 -13.90
C LYS A 498 -3.51 -6.24 -13.92
N GLY A 499 -4.17 -7.20 -13.31
CA GLY A 499 -3.71 -8.59 -13.24
C GLY A 499 -2.56 -8.81 -12.26
N ARG A 500 -2.28 -7.87 -11.33
CA ARG A 500 -1.19 -8.07 -10.39
C ARG A 500 -1.65 -8.82 -9.15
N VAL A 501 -1.09 -10.01 -8.96
CA VAL A 501 -1.34 -10.87 -7.79
C VAL A 501 -0.38 -10.47 -6.69
N GLN A 502 -0.93 -10.10 -5.53
CA GLN A 502 -0.18 -9.52 -4.40
C GLN A 502 -0.61 -10.15 -3.09
N LYS A 503 0.31 -10.26 -2.13
CA LYS A 503 0.07 -10.79 -0.78
C LYS A 503 -0.31 -9.70 0.22
N PHE A 504 -1.21 -10.05 1.14
CA PHE A 504 -1.45 -9.28 2.36
C PHE A 504 -1.24 -10.15 3.60
N MET A 505 -0.83 -9.54 4.70
CA MET A 505 -0.44 -10.23 5.92
C MET A 505 -1.33 -9.81 7.09
N LYS A 506 -1.50 -10.71 8.06
CA LYS A 506 -2.28 -10.51 9.28
C LYS A 506 -1.59 -9.49 10.20
N ALA A 507 -2.28 -8.42 10.54
CA ALA A 507 -1.82 -7.36 11.43
C ALA A 507 -2.37 -7.47 12.85
N VAL A 508 -3.63 -7.89 12.98
CA VAL A 508 -4.37 -8.01 14.25
C VAL A 508 -5.11 -9.33 14.34
N GLU A 509 -5.47 -9.75 15.55
CA GLU A 509 -6.28 -10.94 15.76
C GLU A 509 -7.76 -10.65 15.47
N PRO A 510 -8.53 -11.63 14.92
CA PRO A 510 -9.96 -11.51 14.75
C PRO A 510 -10.69 -11.49 16.09
N PRO A 511 -11.84 -10.81 16.21
CA PRO A 511 -12.59 -10.69 17.45
C PRO A 511 -13.52 -11.90 17.68
N GLY A 512 -13.59 -12.39 18.93
CA GLY A 512 -14.50 -13.46 19.33
C GLY A 512 -14.27 -14.75 18.57
N ASP A 513 -15.33 -15.35 18.02
CA ASP A 513 -15.26 -16.57 17.22
C ASP A 513 -14.99 -16.31 15.74
N ALA A 514 -14.73 -15.06 15.32
CA ALA A 514 -14.45 -14.75 13.92
C ALA A 514 -13.23 -15.54 13.41
N ARG A 515 -13.38 -16.15 12.25
CA ARG A 515 -12.40 -17.08 11.69
C ARG A 515 -12.13 -16.76 10.20
N PRO A 516 -10.88 -16.83 9.74
CA PRO A 516 -10.57 -16.67 8.32
C PRO A 516 -11.42 -17.59 7.44
N GLU A 517 -12.05 -17.03 6.43
CA GLU A 517 -13.01 -17.76 5.62
C GLU A 517 -12.37 -18.96 4.90
N TRP A 518 -11.11 -18.86 4.49
CA TRP A 518 -10.41 -19.98 3.85
C TRP A 518 -10.33 -21.22 4.75
N GLU A 519 -10.31 -21.07 6.08
CA GLU A 519 -10.21 -22.20 7.03
C GLU A 519 -11.50 -23.01 7.05
N PHE A 520 -12.65 -22.37 7.29
CA PHE A 520 -13.91 -23.10 7.33
C PHE A 520 -14.39 -23.52 5.93
N LEU A 521 -14.10 -22.75 4.88
CA LEU A 521 -14.38 -23.14 3.50
C LEU A 521 -13.60 -24.39 3.11
N ARG A 522 -12.33 -24.50 3.52
CA ARG A 522 -11.53 -25.72 3.33
C ARG A 522 -12.18 -26.93 4.03
N GLU A 523 -12.64 -26.76 5.27
CA GLU A 523 -13.33 -27.82 6.00
C GLU A 523 -14.62 -28.26 5.29
N LEU A 524 -15.42 -27.33 4.79
CA LEU A 524 -16.62 -27.62 4.01
C LEU A 524 -16.29 -28.38 2.72
N VAL A 525 -15.30 -27.94 1.96
CA VAL A 525 -14.84 -28.62 0.75
C VAL A 525 -14.37 -30.03 1.06
N SER A 526 -13.58 -30.22 2.13
CA SER A 526 -13.10 -31.56 2.56
C SER A 526 -14.25 -32.48 2.92
N LYS A 527 -15.24 -32.00 3.71
CA LYS A 527 -16.42 -32.80 4.09
C LYS A 527 -17.33 -33.20 2.93
N LEU A 528 -17.37 -32.40 1.87
CA LEU A 528 -18.18 -32.66 0.67
C LEU A 528 -17.45 -33.51 -0.37
N SER A 529 -16.14 -33.33 -0.54
CA SER A 529 -15.34 -34.01 -1.56
C SER A 529 -14.59 -35.25 -1.06
N MET A 530 -14.58 -35.50 0.26
CA MET A 530 -13.80 -36.55 0.93
C MET A 530 -12.29 -36.52 0.59
N LYS A 531 -11.75 -35.33 0.29
CA LYS A 531 -10.33 -35.14 0.02
C LYS A 531 -9.75 -34.24 1.10
N ASP A 532 -8.60 -34.61 1.63
CA ASP A 532 -7.87 -33.80 2.60
C ASP A 532 -7.43 -32.47 1.93
N GLY A 533 -7.68 -31.38 2.64
CA GLY A 533 -7.26 -30.05 2.21
C GLY A 533 -5.87 -29.69 2.74
N PHE A 534 -5.30 -28.59 2.23
CA PHE A 534 -4.03 -28.06 2.71
C PHE A 534 -4.13 -27.50 4.12
N ALA A 535 -3.07 -27.66 4.90
CA ALA A 535 -3.01 -27.17 6.27
C ALA A 535 -2.70 -25.66 6.37
N THR A 536 -2.11 -25.06 5.32
CA THR A 536 -1.64 -23.66 5.32
C THR A 536 -2.15 -22.89 4.12
N ILE A 537 -2.22 -21.56 4.26
CA ILE A 537 -2.62 -20.64 3.18
C ILE A 537 -1.64 -20.69 1.99
N GLU A 538 -0.35 -20.89 2.26
CA GLU A 538 0.68 -21.04 1.23
C GLU A 538 0.46 -22.29 0.37
N GLY A 539 0.15 -23.41 1.02
CA GLY A 539 -0.17 -24.67 0.33
C GLY A 539 -1.44 -24.52 -0.51
N LEU A 540 -2.46 -23.86 0.05
CA LEU A 540 -3.72 -23.58 -0.65
C LEU A 540 -3.49 -22.68 -1.88
N PHE A 541 -2.69 -21.61 -1.75
CA PHE A 541 -2.34 -20.76 -2.88
C PHE A 541 -1.62 -21.54 -3.98
N ASN A 542 -0.61 -22.34 -3.63
CA ASN A 542 0.14 -23.14 -4.60
C ASN A 542 -0.75 -24.16 -5.32
N GLN A 543 -1.71 -24.77 -4.63
CA GLN A 543 -2.72 -25.62 -5.26
C GLN A 543 -3.61 -24.83 -6.22
N MET A 544 -4.12 -23.69 -5.78
CA MET A 544 -4.92 -22.81 -6.63
C MET A 544 -4.17 -22.44 -7.90
N ALA A 545 -2.91 -22.06 -7.77
CA ALA A 545 -2.07 -21.68 -8.90
C ALA A 545 -1.86 -22.83 -9.90
N ALA A 546 -1.80 -24.08 -9.43
CA ALA A 546 -1.70 -25.26 -10.29
C ALA A 546 -3.03 -25.64 -10.98
N GLU A 547 -4.18 -25.28 -10.40
CA GLU A 547 -5.49 -25.68 -10.91
C GLU A 547 -6.22 -24.56 -11.70
N VAL A 548 -5.88 -23.30 -11.47
CA VAL A 548 -6.53 -22.13 -12.10
C VAL A 548 -5.60 -21.50 -13.13
N PRO A 549 -5.91 -21.61 -14.44
CA PRO A 549 -4.99 -21.17 -15.50
C PRO A 549 -4.51 -19.72 -15.39
N GLY A 550 -5.34 -18.81 -14.86
CA GLY A 550 -4.96 -17.41 -14.64
C GLY A 550 -3.87 -17.18 -13.59
N PHE A 551 -3.51 -18.20 -12.80
CA PHE A 551 -2.45 -18.13 -11.78
C PHE A 551 -1.30 -19.10 -12.07
N ASP A 552 -1.30 -19.76 -13.24
CA ASP A 552 -0.30 -20.77 -13.58
C ASP A 552 1.14 -20.26 -13.42
N GLY A 553 2.01 -21.14 -12.91
CA GLY A 553 3.42 -20.84 -12.66
C GLY A 553 3.69 -19.96 -11.43
N LEU A 554 2.67 -19.45 -10.75
CA LEU A 554 2.87 -18.68 -9.52
C LEU A 554 3.11 -19.60 -8.31
N THR A 555 3.93 -19.12 -7.38
CA THR A 555 4.07 -19.71 -6.05
C THR A 555 3.95 -18.62 -4.99
N TRP A 556 3.49 -18.98 -3.79
CA TRP A 556 3.41 -18.01 -2.68
C TRP A 556 4.73 -17.30 -2.41
N ALA A 557 5.83 -18.04 -2.43
CA ALA A 557 7.17 -17.47 -2.23
C ALA A 557 7.56 -16.54 -3.40
N GLY A 558 7.29 -16.96 -4.64
CA GLY A 558 7.62 -16.21 -5.86
C GLY A 558 6.90 -14.88 -6.01
N LEU A 559 5.75 -14.67 -5.34
CA LEU A 559 5.07 -13.37 -5.33
C LEU A 559 5.92 -12.25 -4.71
N GLY A 560 6.93 -12.58 -3.90
CA GLY A 560 7.78 -11.57 -3.26
C GLY A 560 6.98 -10.55 -2.43
N GLU A 561 7.48 -9.32 -2.35
CA GLU A 561 6.83 -8.22 -1.61
C GLU A 561 5.96 -7.31 -2.50
N THR A 562 6.25 -7.27 -3.78
CA THR A 562 5.58 -6.37 -4.74
C THR A 562 4.57 -7.07 -5.65
N GLY A 563 4.47 -8.39 -5.56
CA GLY A 563 3.57 -9.20 -6.37
C GLY A 563 4.09 -9.49 -7.79
N VAL A 564 3.33 -10.30 -8.54
CA VAL A 564 3.62 -10.70 -9.92
C VAL A 564 2.40 -10.42 -10.79
N THR A 565 2.61 -9.91 -12.00
CA THR A 565 1.53 -9.65 -12.95
C THR A 565 1.27 -10.90 -13.79
N VAL A 566 -0.01 -11.28 -13.91
CA VAL A 566 -0.51 -12.35 -14.77
C VAL A 566 -1.25 -11.78 -15.97
N ASN A 567 -1.37 -12.56 -17.03
CA ASN A 567 -2.20 -12.21 -18.18
C ASN A 567 -3.68 -12.40 -17.82
N ILE A 568 -4.51 -11.37 -18.07
CA ILE A 568 -5.97 -11.36 -17.77
C ILE A 568 -6.78 -11.13 -19.03
#